data_ae4c7212c34df123cffbba5752182f21
#
_entry.id   ae4c7212c34df123cffbba5752182f21
#
_cell.length_a   1.000
_cell.length_b   1.000
_cell.length_c   1.000
_cell.angle_alpha   90.00
_cell.angle_beta   90.00
_cell.angle_gamma   90.00
#
_symmetry.space_group_name_H-M   'P 1'
#
loop_
_entity.id
_entity.type
_entity.pdbx_description
1 polymer ?
#
loop_
_entity_poly.entity_id
_entity_poly.type
_entity_poly.pdbx_seq_one_letter_code
_entity_poly.pdbx_strand_id
1 'polypeptide(L)'
;MITDNLLMLSGTTSSTTGVTTGQNLAAAASSPISENVIDTGNATNIARDMGEGEPLYIVFTVTEAFVGAGATVAINCVVSAATALTTPTTVGSIAATAVASLTLGTQFVVRINPLVASLGLRYLGVIYTIATATTTAGKMSAYVVKDFQDGKKFYKSGFELV
;
A
#
# COMPACT_ATOMS: atom_id res chain seq x y z
N MET A 1 -8.50 -13.36 -2.38
CA MET A 1 -8.37 -11.93 -2.63
C MET A 1 -8.27 -11.73 -4.14
N ILE A 2 -9.16 -10.94 -4.71
CA ILE A 2 -9.08 -10.53 -6.13
C ILE A 2 -8.44 -9.14 -6.12
N THR A 3 -7.32 -8.99 -6.80
CA THR A 3 -6.62 -7.69 -6.93
C THR A 3 -7.05 -7.02 -8.22
N ASP A 4 -7.47 -5.77 -8.13
CA ASP A 4 -7.80 -4.92 -9.27
C ASP A 4 -6.67 -3.92 -9.48
N ASN A 5 -6.21 -3.82 -10.71
CA ASN A 5 -5.13 -2.88 -11.08
C ASN A 5 -5.55 -1.41 -10.88
N LEU A 6 -6.84 -1.11 -10.96
CA LEU A 6 -7.38 0.24 -10.68
C LEU A 6 -7.39 0.58 -9.18
N LEU A 7 -7.25 -0.41 -8.31
CA LEU A 7 -7.17 -0.26 -6.86
C LEU A 7 -5.72 -0.41 -6.35
N MET A 8 -4.75 -0.45 -7.26
CA MET A 8 -3.34 -0.46 -6.91
C MET A 8 -2.86 0.96 -6.59
N LEU A 9 -2.34 1.16 -5.39
CA LEU A 9 -1.71 2.41 -4.94
C LEU A 9 -0.22 2.43 -5.26
N SER A 10 0.48 1.31 -5.09
CA SER A 10 1.92 1.21 -5.32
C SER A 10 2.26 0.01 -6.16
N GLY A 11 3.03 0.26 -7.22
CA GLY A 11 3.49 -0.75 -8.18
C GLY A 11 2.80 -0.68 -9.53
N THR A 12 3.19 -1.57 -10.40
CA THR A 12 2.64 -1.71 -11.75
C THR A 12 2.44 -3.19 -12.07
N THR A 13 1.39 -3.51 -12.83
CA THR A 13 1.16 -4.85 -13.35
C THR A 13 1.40 -4.85 -14.86
N SER A 14 2.29 -5.71 -15.31
CA SER A 14 2.54 -5.89 -16.75
C SER A 14 1.29 -6.41 -17.44
N SER A 15 0.80 -5.69 -18.43
CA SER A 15 -0.35 -6.11 -19.23
C SER A 15 -0.06 -7.37 -20.09
N THR A 16 1.21 -7.67 -20.32
CA THR A 16 1.64 -8.81 -21.16
C THR A 16 1.85 -10.07 -20.33
N THR A 17 2.42 -9.95 -19.13
CA THR A 17 2.79 -11.12 -18.31
C THR A 17 1.93 -11.29 -17.07
N GLY A 18 1.10 -10.29 -16.70
CA GLY A 18 0.34 -10.29 -15.46
C GLY A 18 1.21 -10.18 -14.19
N VAL A 19 2.52 -10.02 -14.35
CA VAL A 19 3.44 -9.91 -13.21
C VAL A 19 3.34 -8.52 -12.60
N THR A 20 3.13 -8.47 -11.30
CA THR A 20 3.15 -7.23 -10.51
C THR A 20 4.55 -6.94 -10.02
N THR A 21 5.02 -5.73 -10.31
CA THR A 21 6.26 -5.18 -9.75
C THR A 21 5.88 -4.07 -8.77
N GLY A 22 6.38 -4.15 -7.54
CA GLY A 22 6.13 -3.11 -6.55
C GLY A 22 6.84 -1.81 -6.88
N GLN A 23 6.36 -0.72 -6.28
CA GLN A 23 7.00 0.58 -6.29
C GLN A 23 8.41 0.48 -5.73
N ASN A 24 9.38 1.08 -6.41
CA ASN A 24 10.76 1.15 -5.93
C ASN A 24 10.86 2.14 -4.76
N LEU A 25 11.35 1.66 -3.63
CA LEU A 25 11.55 2.42 -2.40
C LEU A 25 13.04 2.48 -2.00
N ALA A 26 13.95 2.23 -2.94
CA ALA A 26 15.38 2.46 -2.76
C ALA A 26 15.66 3.97 -2.81
N ALA A 27 15.83 4.57 -1.65
CA ALA A 27 16.03 6.02 -1.54
C ALA A 27 16.80 6.41 -0.26
N ALA A 28 17.41 7.59 -0.27
CA ALA A 28 17.84 8.24 0.95
C ALA A 28 16.66 8.48 1.90
N ALA A 29 16.93 8.80 3.14
CA ALA A 29 15.88 9.15 4.11
C ALA A 29 14.94 10.20 3.51
N SER A 30 13.70 9.81 3.25
CA SER A 30 12.70 10.57 2.52
C SER A 30 11.30 10.03 2.80
N SER A 31 10.30 10.71 2.28
CA SER A 31 8.91 10.28 2.41
C SER A 31 8.24 10.16 1.03
N PRO A 32 8.65 9.17 0.18
CA PRO A 32 8.01 8.96 -1.11
C PRO A 32 6.53 8.64 -0.94
N ILE A 33 5.72 9.19 -1.84
CA ILE A 33 4.29 8.90 -1.94
C ILE A 33 4.07 7.70 -2.85
N SER A 34 2.90 7.07 -2.74
CA SER A 34 2.47 6.01 -3.67
C SER A 34 2.43 6.51 -5.11
N GLU A 35 2.81 5.64 -6.07
CA GLU A 35 2.82 5.95 -7.51
C GLU A 35 1.44 6.33 -8.02
N ASN A 36 0.40 5.74 -7.44
CA ASN A 36 -0.99 6.03 -7.78
C ASN A 36 -1.74 6.53 -6.54
N VAL A 37 -2.76 7.34 -6.80
CA VAL A 37 -3.74 7.76 -5.80
C VAL A 37 -5.14 7.43 -6.31
N ILE A 38 -6.02 7.01 -5.40
CA ILE A 38 -7.40 6.74 -5.74
C ILE A 38 -8.21 8.01 -5.52
N ASP A 39 -8.85 8.49 -6.60
CA ASP A 39 -9.79 9.60 -6.54
C ASP A 39 -11.15 9.10 -6.05
N THR A 40 -11.56 9.49 -4.87
CA THR A 40 -12.84 9.12 -4.27
C THR A 40 -13.98 10.04 -4.70
N GLY A 41 -13.69 11.06 -5.52
CA GLY A 41 -14.66 12.06 -5.96
C GLY A 41 -14.80 13.22 -4.98
N ASN A 42 -15.66 14.16 -5.35
CA ASN A 42 -16.01 15.31 -4.51
C ASN A 42 -17.55 15.49 -4.48
N ALA A 43 -18.03 16.43 -3.68
CA ALA A 43 -19.46 16.71 -3.51
C ALA A 43 -20.20 17.09 -4.81
N THR A 44 -19.47 17.46 -5.88
CA THR A 44 -20.03 17.85 -7.19
C THR A 44 -20.00 16.70 -8.19
N ASN A 45 -19.10 15.73 -8.01
CA ASN A 45 -19.01 14.52 -8.81
C ASN A 45 -19.48 13.34 -7.96
N ILE A 46 -19.96 12.28 -8.60
CA ILE A 46 -20.44 11.08 -7.93
C ILE A 46 -19.41 10.66 -6.88
N ALA A 47 -19.74 10.90 -5.62
CA ALA A 47 -18.93 10.47 -4.50
C ALA A 47 -18.85 8.92 -4.54
N ARG A 48 -17.65 8.42 -4.59
CA ARG A 48 -17.44 6.98 -4.40
C ARG A 48 -17.50 6.74 -2.90
N ASP A 49 -18.48 5.98 -2.48
CA ASP A 49 -18.56 5.49 -1.10
C ASP A 49 -17.33 4.64 -0.81
N MET A 50 -16.47 5.15 0.04
CA MET A 50 -15.30 4.45 0.51
C MET A 50 -15.46 4.13 2.00
N GLY A 51 -16.05 2.97 2.27
CA GLY A 51 -15.98 2.38 3.60
C GLY A 51 -17.04 2.85 4.60
N GLU A 52 -18.08 3.57 4.20
CA GLU A 52 -19.26 3.72 5.05
C GLU A 52 -20.01 2.39 5.08
N GLY A 53 -19.93 1.70 6.22
CA GLY A 53 -20.61 0.44 6.47
C GLY A 53 -19.70 -0.78 6.46
N GLU A 54 -18.87 -1.01 5.44
CA GLU A 54 -17.92 -2.12 5.42
C GLU A 54 -16.47 -1.66 5.47
N PRO A 55 -15.62 -2.32 6.28
CA PRO A 55 -14.22 -1.95 6.36
C PRO A 55 -13.50 -2.25 5.06
N LEU A 56 -12.68 -1.29 4.58
CA LEU A 56 -11.70 -1.49 3.54
C LEU A 56 -10.33 -1.72 4.15
N TYR A 57 -9.50 -2.44 3.41
CA TYR A 57 -8.13 -2.75 3.81
C TYR A 57 -7.16 -2.35 2.73
N ILE A 58 -5.97 -1.92 3.12
CA ILE A 58 -4.83 -1.82 2.21
C ILE A 58 -3.88 -2.96 2.55
N VAL A 59 -3.61 -3.80 1.55
CA VAL A 59 -2.65 -4.90 1.65
C VAL A 59 -1.35 -4.47 1.00
N PHE A 60 -0.29 -4.52 1.78
CA PHE A 60 1.08 -4.27 1.34
C PHE A 60 1.82 -5.59 1.20
N THR A 61 2.55 -5.75 0.11
CA THR A 61 3.39 -6.94 -0.11
C THR A 61 4.77 -6.50 -0.56
N VAL A 62 5.80 -6.99 0.12
CA VAL A 62 7.20 -6.79 -0.27
C VAL A 62 7.47 -7.67 -1.49
N THR A 63 7.72 -7.05 -2.65
CA THR A 63 8.00 -7.73 -3.92
C THR A 63 9.49 -7.83 -4.23
N GLU A 64 10.32 -7.06 -3.52
CA GLU A 64 11.78 -7.16 -3.52
C GLU A 64 12.26 -6.83 -2.11
N ALA A 65 13.11 -7.69 -1.55
CA ALA A 65 13.62 -7.53 -0.19
C ALA A 65 14.30 -6.16 -0.02
N PHE A 66 14.04 -5.50 1.11
CA PHE A 66 14.68 -4.24 1.40
C PHE A 66 16.12 -4.45 1.87
N VAL A 67 17.00 -3.55 1.44
CA VAL A 67 18.42 -3.52 1.83
C VAL A 67 18.77 -2.11 2.30
N GLY A 68 19.43 -2.02 3.46
CA GLY A 68 19.85 -0.74 4.03
C GLY A 68 20.24 -0.93 5.50
N ALA A 69 21.51 -0.69 5.84
CA ALA A 69 22.00 -0.87 7.21
C ALA A 69 21.35 0.16 8.16
N GLY A 70 20.58 -0.33 9.13
CA GLY A 70 19.92 0.50 10.13
C GLY A 70 18.73 1.32 9.62
N ALA A 71 18.33 1.19 8.36
CA ALA A 71 17.16 1.89 7.83
C ALA A 71 15.86 1.30 8.37
N THR A 72 14.86 2.16 8.47
CA THR A 72 13.48 1.80 8.83
C THR A 72 12.51 2.34 7.80
N VAL A 73 11.40 1.65 7.61
CA VAL A 73 10.29 2.08 6.76
C VAL A 73 9.01 2.11 7.59
N ALA A 74 8.39 3.28 7.68
CA ALA A 74 7.03 3.42 8.19
C ALA A 74 6.06 3.62 7.02
N ILE A 75 4.82 3.16 7.16
CA ILE A 75 3.80 3.27 6.12
C ILE A 75 2.60 4.00 6.70
N ASN A 76 2.19 5.09 6.05
CA ASN A 76 1.01 5.85 6.41
C ASN A 76 0.00 5.82 5.26
N CYS A 77 -1.17 5.24 5.51
CA CYS A 77 -2.32 5.36 4.63
C CYS A 77 -2.96 6.72 4.90
N VAL A 78 -3.09 7.53 3.88
CA VAL A 78 -3.50 8.94 4.03
C VAL A 78 -4.56 9.33 3.04
N VAL A 79 -5.35 10.32 3.43
CA VAL A 79 -6.25 11.03 2.53
C VAL A 79 -5.86 12.50 2.45
N SER A 80 -6.04 13.11 1.29
CA SER A 80 -5.67 14.51 1.03
C SER A 80 -6.62 15.18 0.05
N ALA A 81 -6.67 16.49 0.08
CA ALA A 81 -7.38 17.29 -0.93
C ALA A 81 -6.64 17.36 -2.28
N ALA A 82 -5.34 17.05 -2.30
CA ALA A 82 -4.47 17.11 -3.48
C ALA A 82 -3.87 15.75 -3.83
N THR A 83 -3.66 15.49 -5.12
CA THR A 83 -3.02 14.27 -5.63
C THR A 83 -1.58 14.08 -5.14
N ALA A 84 -0.88 15.19 -4.86
CA ALA A 84 0.46 15.17 -4.28
C ALA A 84 0.47 14.83 -2.78
N LEU A 85 -0.68 14.47 -2.21
CA LEU A 85 -0.85 14.13 -0.80
C LEU A 85 -0.27 15.18 0.16
N THR A 86 -0.39 16.46 -0.21
CA THR A 86 0.01 17.58 0.65
C THR A 86 -0.99 17.76 1.79
N THR A 87 -0.53 18.13 2.97
CA THR A 87 -1.35 18.24 4.19
C THR A 87 -2.27 17.03 4.42
N PRO A 88 -1.71 15.81 4.45
CA PRO A 88 -2.50 14.59 4.51
C PRO A 88 -3.07 14.34 5.90
N THR A 89 -4.23 13.70 5.95
CA THR A 89 -4.79 13.11 7.17
C THR A 89 -4.52 11.60 7.17
N THR A 90 -3.88 11.09 8.21
CA THR A 90 -3.59 9.66 8.33
C THR A 90 -4.85 8.91 8.75
N VAL A 91 -5.21 7.88 7.99
CA VAL A 91 -6.38 7.02 8.23
C VAL A 91 -6.02 5.60 8.67
N GLY A 92 -4.75 5.26 8.57
CA GLY A 92 -4.19 4.00 9.06
C GLY A 92 -2.67 4.03 8.94
N SER A 93 -1.96 3.27 9.76
CA SER A 93 -0.50 3.28 9.73
C SER A 93 0.13 1.97 10.14
N ILE A 94 1.34 1.75 9.67
CA ILE A 94 2.28 0.73 10.14
C ILE A 94 3.47 1.47 10.72
N ALA A 95 3.81 1.16 11.95
CA ALA A 95 4.96 1.76 12.64
C ALA A 95 6.27 1.47 11.89
N ALA A 96 7.28 2.29 12.15
CA ALA A 96 8.61 2.12 11.57
C ALA A 96 9.15 0.71 11.81
N THR A 97 9.33 -0.02 10.72
CA THR A 97 9.80 -1.40 10.70
C THR A 97 11.22 -1.44 10.16
N ALA A 98 12.11 -2.16 10.84
CA ALA A 98 13.48 -2.32 10.37
C ALA A 98 13.51 -3.05 9.02
N VAL A 99 14.30 -2.56 8.07
CA VAL A 99 14.38 -3.14 6.72
C VAL A 99 14.80 -4.61 6.72
N ALA A 100 15.54 -5.06 7.71
CA ALA A 100 15.91 -6.48 7.89
C ALA A 100 14.68 -7.41 8.04
N SER A 101 13.53 -6.87 8.49
CA SER A 101 12.28 -7.60 8.60
C SER A 101 11.42 -7.51 7.34
N LEU A 102 11.79 -6.67 6.38
CA LEU A 102 11.07 -6.46 5.12
C LEU A 102 11.62 -7.38 4.02
N THR A 103 11.50 -8.69 4.25
CA THR A 103 11.93 -9.73 3.31
C THR A 103 10.90 -9.95 2.22
N LEU A 104 11.32 -10.53 1.10
CA LEU A 104 10.44 -10.90 0.00
C LEU A 104 9.22 -11.69 0.50
N GLY A 105 8.02 -11.28 0.08
CA GLY A 105 6.76 -11.91 0.47
C GLY A 105 6.21 -11.47 1.83
N THR A 106 6.91 -10.61 2.57
CA THR A 106 6.36 -10.02 3.81
C THR A 106 5.11 -9.21 3.47
N GLN A 107 4.03 -9.44 4.22
CA GLN A 107 2.76 -8.76 4.03
C GLN A 107 2.34 -7.99 5.28
N PHE A 108 1.73 -6.85 5.05
CA PHE A 108 1.07 -6.04 6.05
C PHE A 108 -0.36 -5.73 5.60
N VAL A 109 -1.26 -5.62 6.55
CA VAL A 109 -2.64 -5.25 6.28
C VAL A 109 -3.02 -4.10 7.20
N VAL A 110 -3.51 -3.04 6.59
CA VAL A 110 -4.01 -1.87 7.31
C VAL A 110 -5.49 -1.74 7.05
N ARG A 111 -6.28 -1.73 8.11
CA ARG A 111 -7.69 -1.38 8.02
C ARG A 111 -7.83 0.12 7.88
N ILE A 112 -8.56 0.57 6.87
CA ILE A 112 -8.89 1.99 6.70
C ILE A 112 -10.06 2.33 7.63
N ASN A 113 -9.97 3.48 8.28
CA ASN A 113 -11.08 3.98 9.09
C ASN A 113 -12.32 4.18 8.19
N PRO A 114 -13.48 3.61 8.52
CA PRO A 114 -14.69 3.74 7.72
C PRO A 114 -15.23 5.18 7.60
N LEU A 115 -14.78 6.09 8.46
CA LEU A 115 -15.18 7.50 8.42
C LEU A 115 -14.34 8.35 7.44
N VAL A 116 -13.58 7.73 6.54
CA VAL A 116 -12.73 8.46 5.55
C VAL A 116 -13.57 9.42 4.70
N ALA A 117 -14.75 8.99 4.27
CA ALA A 117 -15.66 9.82 3.48
C ALA A 117 -16.10 11.11 4.21
N SER A 118 -16.28 11.03 5.54
CA SER A 118 -16.69 12.18 6.36
C SER A 118 -15.63 13.29 6.48
N LEU A 119 -14.37 12.98 6.15
CA LEU A 119 -13.29 13.97 6.18
C LEU A 119 -13.33 14.96 5.01
N GLY A 120 -14.16 14.71 3.99
CA GLY A 120 -14.28 15.57 2.82
C GLY A 120 -13.01 15.66 1.95
N LEU A 121 -12.06 14.71 2.14
CA LEU A 121 -10.81 14.64 1.41
C LEU A 121 -10.94 13.67 0.24
N ARG A 122 -10.42 14.07 -0.92
CA ARG A 122 -10.71 13.44 -2.20
C ARG A 122 -9.78 12.29 -2.59
N TYR A 123 -8.51 12.37 -2.20
CA TYR A 123 -7.50 11.44 -2.70
C TYR A 123 -6.99 10.53 -1.60
N LEU A 124 -7.13 9.22 -1.80
CA LEU A 124 -6.52 8.19 -0.96
C LEU A 124 -5.18 7.77 -1.54
N GLY A 125 -4.16 7.73 -0.72
CA GLY A 125 -2.83 7.28 -1.11
C GLY A 125 -2.02 6.75 0.08
N VAL A 126 -0.74 6.48 -0.17
CA VAL A 126 0.20 6.00 0.83
C VAL A 126 1.43 6.89 0.85
N ILE A 127 1.95 7.15 2.03
CA ILE A 127 3.25 7.79 2.23
C ILE A 127 4.16 6.78 2.94
N TYR A 128 5.30 6.51 2.32
CA TYR A 128 6.36 5.68 2.90
C TYR A 128 7.40 6.58 3.53
N THR A 129 7.64 6.45 4.81
CA THR A 129 8.69 7.22 5.48
C THR A 129 9.92 6.35 5.68
N ILE A 130 10.97 6.63 4.92
CA ILE A 130 12.27 5.99 5.03
C ILE A 130 13.11 6.86 5.97
N ALA A 131 13.56 6.29 7.08
CA ALA A 131 14.28 7.02 8.12
C ALA A 131 15.51 6.25 8.59
N THR A 132 16.31 6.93 9.40
CA THR A 132 17.54 6.44 10.05
C THR A 132 18.70 6.25 9.08
N ALA A 133 18.48 5.63 7.92
CA ALA A 133 19.52 5.41 6.91
C ALA A 133 18.89 5.27 5.51
N THR A 134 19.77 5.21 4.50
CA THR A 134 19.39 5.00 3.11
C THR A 134 18.98 3.54 2.87
N THR A 135 17.94 3.32 2.10
CA THR A 135 17.64 2.02 1.50
C THR A 135 18.27 1.94 0.10
N THR A 136 18.96 0.86 -0.21
CA THR A 136 19.65 0.64 -1.49
C THR A 136 18.87 -0.28 -2.43
N ALA A 137 17.95 -1.06 -1.89
CA ALA A 137 16.99 -1.88 -2.62
C ALA A 137 15.71 -2.00 -1.80
N GLY A 138 14.63 -2.41 -2.45
CA GLY A 138 13.33 -2.70 -1.85
C GLY A 138 12.20 -2.23 -2.72
N LYS A 139 11.23 -3.12 -2.94
CA LYS A 139 9.99 -2.79 -3.65
C LYS A 139 8.79 -3.31 -2.88
N MET A 140 7.73 -2.54 -2.92
CA MET A 140 6.49 -2.86 -2.24
C MET A 140 5.29 -2.57 -3.16
N SER A 141 4.35 -3.51 -3.22
CA SER A 141 3.05 -3.27 -3.83
C SER A 141 2.01 -2.96 -2.77
N ALA A 142 1.03 -2.14 -3.11
CA ALA A 142 -0.08 -1.79 -2.23
C ALA A 142 -1.39 -1.81 -3.00
N TYR A 143 -2.39 -2.52 -2.46
CA TYR A 143 -3.72 -2.65 -3.05
C TYR A 143 -4.80 -2.34 -2.04
N VAL A 144 -5.84 -1.63 -2.47
CA VAL A 144 -7.09 -1.53 -1.72
C VAL A 144 -7.93 -2.77 -2.00
N VAL A 145 -8.41 -3.42 -0.94
CA VAL A 145 -9.22 -4.62 -1.01
C VAL A 145 -10.39 -4.55 -0.04
N LYS A 146 -11.52 -5.14 -0.42
CA LYS A 146 -12.70 -5.24 0.44
C LYS A 146 -12.58 -6.40 1.42
N ASP A 147 -12.07 -7.54 0.95
CA ASP A 147 -11.92 -8.75 1.74
C ASP A 147 -10.47 -9.20 1.74
N PHE A 148 -9.99 -9.49 2.92
CA PHE A 148 -8.64 -9.93 3.18
C PHE A 148 -8.70 -11.37 3.67
N GLN A 149 -8.23 -12.28 2.84
CA GLN A 149 -7.93 -13.64 3.27
C GLN A 149 -6.49 -13.68 3.77
N ASP A 150 -6.28 -14.27 4.94
CA ASP A 150 -4.93 -14.46 5.51
C ASP A 150 -4.04 -15.23 4.54
N GLY A 151 -3.40 -14.51 3.62
CA GLY A 151 -2.52 -15.04 2.59
C GLY A 151 -1.18 -15.59 3.14
N LYS A 152 -0.98 -15.55 4.45
CA LYS A 152 0.22 -16.09 5.08
C LYS A 152 0.27 -17.61 5.05
N LYS A 153 -0.82 -18.25 4.72
CA LYS A 153 -0.90 -19.72 4.65
C LYS A 153 -1.09 -20.18 3.21
N PHE A 154 -0.07 -20.06 2.41
CA PHE A 154 0.02 -20.89 1.22
C PHE A 154 0.28 -22.33 1.67
N TYR A 155 -0.78 -23.10 1.82
CA TYR A 155 -0.61 -24.54 1.92
C TYR A 155 -0.07 -25.01 0.57
N LYS A 156 1.09 -25.70 0.58
CA LYS A 156 1.48 -26.51 -0.58
C LYS A 156 0.24 -27.32 -0.95
N SER A 157 -0.24 -27.19 -2.17
CA SER A 157 -1.28 -28.09 -2.64
C SER A 157 -0.73 -29.51 -2.46
N GLY A 158 -1.47 -30.38 -1.79
CA GLY A 158 -1.07 -31.77 -1.64
C GLY A 158 -1.12 -32.57 -2.95
N PHE A 159 -1.31 -31.87 -4.08
CA PHE A 159 -1.28 -32.42 -5.44
C PHE A 159 0.03 -32.00 -6.10
N GLU A 160 0.97 -32.92 -6.13
CA GLU A 160 2.13 -32.86 -7.01
C GLU A 160 1.73 -33.60 -8.30
N LEU A 161 1.66 -32.85 -9.42
CA LEU A 161 1.59 -33.50 -10.73
C LEU A 161 2.98 -34.09 -11.00
N VAL A 162 3.08 -35.41 -10.95
CA VAL A 162 4.27 -36.17 -11.36
C VAL A 162 4.28 -36.26 -12.89
#